data_6488dc76fa7385005b09d1da3330d713
#
_entry.id   6488dc76fa7385005b09d1da3330d713
#
_cell.length_a   1.000
_cell.length_b   1.000
_cell.length_c   1.000
_cell.angle_alpha   90.00
_cell.angle_beta   90.00
_cell.angle_gamma   90.00
#
_symmetry.space_group_name_H-M   'P 1'
#
loop_
_entity.id
_entity.type
_entity.pdbx_description
1 polymer ?
#
loop_
_entity_poly.entity_id
_entity_poly.type
_entity_poly.pdbx_seq_one_letter_code
_entity_poly.pdbx_strand_id
1 'polypeptide(L)'
;VSATLAPRRARGLGLAGRRPEGSLARFVANRLAVAATVVLVAIVAFSFLGPLVHPVSGLVGGVVDAVLMRIVDALLSIPFLFFVILLASIVRPTLGLIILVISGVSWLSTARLVRAETLRLRTLDYVEASRGFGARRGWILVRHLVPNVLGVLVVNGTLKVADAILTFAALGYLGLGVPPPSTNWGAILSAGVNNFFDGYWWQLWPAAVLIVATVLAVNVLGDALRDVVERRLA
;
A
#
# COMPACT_ATOMS: atom_id res chain seq x y z
N VAL A 1 -2.39 -1.72 81.26
CA VAL A 1 -1.60 -1.43 80.06
C VAL A 1 -2.62 -1.23 78.90
N SER A 2 -3.00 0.03 78.65
CA SER A 2 -3.99 0.40 77.63
C SER A 2 -3.26 0.63 76.32
N ALA A 3 -3.54 -0.18 75.35
CA ALA A 3 -3.08 0.04 73.90
C ALA A 3 -4.15 0.80 73.13
N THR A 4 -3.86 2.05 72.85
CA THR A 4 -4.69 2.96 72.10
C THR A 4 -4.61 2.58 70.56
N LEU A 5 -5.69 2.07 70.00
CA LEU A 5 -5.84 1.82 68.59
C LEU A 5 -6.13 3.15 67.88
N ALA A 6 -5.18 3.65 67.12
CA ALA A 6 -5.37 4.79 66.20
C ALA A 6 -6.19 4.37 64.98
N PRO A 7 -7.13 5.19 64.47
CA PRO A 7 -7.92 4.84 63.34
C PRO A 7 -7.10 4.92 62.05
N ARG A 8 -7.06 3.83 61.30
CA ARG A 8 -6.54 3.75 59.91
C ARG A 8 -7.35 4.69 59.02
N ARG A 9 -6.75 5.80 58.63
CA ARG A 9 -7.27 6.63 57.54
C ARG A 9 -7.38 5.78 56.26
N ALA A 10 -8.58 5.51 55.82
CA ALA A 10 -8.89 5.00 54.48
C ALA A 10 -8.39 6.03 53.46
N ARG A 11 -7.27 5.72 52.78
CA ARG A 11 -6.87 6.42 51.55
C ARG A 11 -7.94 6.16 50.52
N GLY A 12 -8.75 7.16 50.26
CA GLY A 12 -9.69 7.17 49.13
C GLY A 12 -8.91 6.92 47.86
N LEU A 13 -9.14 5.75 47.26
CA LEU A 13 -8.80 5.49 45.86
C LEU A 13 -9.60 6.47 45.02
N GLY A 14 -8.95 7.60 44.70
CA GLY A 14 -9.42 8.52 43.68
C GLY A 14 -9.41 7.79 42.32
N LEU A 15 -10.50 7.10 42.03
CA LEU A 15 -10.87 6.72 40.66
C LEU A 15 -11.20 8.02 39.93
N ALA A 16 -10.14 8.82 39.65
CA ALA A 16 -10.24 9.87 38.64
C ALA A 16 -10.64 9.19 37.35
N GLY A 17 -11.91 9.35 36.96
CA GLY A 17 -12.46 8.86 35.74
C GLY A 17 -11.60 9.32 34.58
N ARG A 18 -10.77 8.42 34.04
CA ARG A 18 -10.20 8.60 32.72
C ARG A 18 -11.36 8.67 31.75
N ARG A 19 -11.71 9.89 31.37
CA ARG A 19 -12.56 10.10 30.18
C ARG A 19 -11.96 9.25 29.08
N PRO A 20 -12.75 8.43 28.36
CA PRO A 20 -12.26 7.76 27.20
C PRO A 20 -11.92 8.84 26.18
N GLU A 21 -10.66 9.24 26.10
CA GLU A 21 -10.18 10.00 24.96
C GLU A 21 -10.59 9.19 23.75
N GLY A 22 -11.37 9.79 22.84
CA GLY A 22 -11.92 9.12 21.70
C GLY A 22 -10.81 8.40 20.93
N SER A 23 -11.09 7.23 20.37
CA SER A 23 -10.14 6.41 19.61
C SER A 23 -9.41 7.24 18.54
N LEU A 24 -10.08 8.23 17.97
CA LEU A 24 -9.53 9.23 17.04
C LEU A 24 -8.46 10.12 17.70
N ALA A 25 -8.66 10.61 18.92
CA ALA A 25 -7.67 11.45 19.59
C ALA A 25 -6.39 10.67 19.92
N ARG A 26 -6.49 9.39 20.29
CA ARG A 26 -5.32 8.51 20.48
C ARG A 26 -4.62 8.19 19.17
N PHE A 27 -5.37 8.02 18.10
CA PHE A 27 -4.84 7.78 16.77
C PHE A 27 -4.05 9.01 16.27
N VAL A 28 -4.61 10.22 16.39
CA VAL A 28 -3.96 11.48 16.00
C VAL A 28 -2.75 11.79 16.89
N ALA A 29 -2.80 11.45 18.19
CA ALA A 29 -1.66 11.59 19.08
C ALA A 29 -0.50 10.63 18.77
N ASN A 30 -0.79 9.53 18.08
CA ASN A 30 0.23 8.58 17.63
C ASN A 30 0.84 9.04 16.30
N ARG A 31 1.97 9.76 16.38
CA ARG A 31 2.69 10.28 15.19
C ARG A 31 3.01 9.20 14.16
N LEU A 32 3.29 7.95 14.60
CA LEU A 32 3.53 6.80 13.74
C LEU A 32 2.27 6.35 13.01
N ALA A 33 1.12 6.30 13.70
CA ALA A 33 -0.16 5.92 13.09
C ALA A 33 -0.61 6.98 12.05
N VAL A 34 -0.45 8.26 12.39
CA VAL A 34 -0.74 9.37 11.45
C VAL A 34 0.21 9.32 10.25
N ALA A 35 1.52 9.15 10.48
CA ALA A 35 2.48 9.02 9.39
C ALA A 35 2.16 7.82 8.50
N ALA A 36 1.89 6.64 9.08
CA ALA A 36 1.52 5.45 8.34
C ALA A 36 0.23 5.67 7.51
N THR A 37 -0.78 6.35 8.07
CA THR A 37 -2.01 6.66 7.35
C THR A 37 -1.80 7.69 6.25
N VAL A 38 -1.06 8.77 6.52
CA VAL A 38 -0.73 9.77 5.50
C VAL A 38 0.04 9.13 4.35
N VAL A 39 0.93 8.23 4.66
CA VAL A 39 1.72 7.52 3.65
C VAL A 39 0.86 6.50 2.89
N LEU A 40 -0.01 5.74 3.58
CA LEU A 40 -0.97 4.87 2.91
C LEU A 40 -1.88 5.67 1.96
N VAL A 41 -2.39 6.82 2.43
CA VAL A 41 -3.19 7.73 1.61
C VAL A 41 -2.36 8.30 0.46
N ALA A 42 -1.09 8.67 0.69
CA ALA A 42 -0.20 9.14 -0.36
C ALA A 42 0.12 8.03 -1.38
N ILE A 43 0.33 6.78 -0.93
CA ILE A 43 0.50 5.61 -1.80
C ILE A 43 -0.73 5.43 -2.67
N VAL A 44 -1.91 5.38 -2.04
CA VAL A 44 -3.18 5.24 -2.74
C VAL A 44 -3.38 6.42 -3.69
N ALA A 45 -3.21 7.65 -3.22
CA ALA A 45 -3.33 8.84 -4.04
C ALA A 45 -2.34 8.86 -5.22
N PHE A 46 -1.07 8.52 -4.99
CA PHE A 46 -0.05 8.48 -6.04
C PHE A 46 -0.27 7.31 -7.00
N SER A 47 -0.73 6.15 -6.50
CA SER A 47 -1.12 5.01 -7.33
C SER A 47 -2.37 5.29 -8.17
N PHE A 48 -3.27 6.18 -7.72
CA PHE A 48 -4.46 6.58 -8.46
C PHE A 48 -4.24 7.82 -9.33
N LEU A 49 -3.51 8.83 -8.83
CA LEU A 49 -3.30 10.10 -9.56
C LEU A 49 -2.23 9.95 -10.66
N GLY A 50 -1.13 9.25 -10.38
CA GLY A 50 -0.10 8.98 -11.37
C GLY A 50 -0.67 8.33 -12.64
N PRO A 51 -1.38 7.19 -12.52
CA PRO A 51 -2.03 6.53 -13.64
C PRO A 51 -3.13 7.35 -14.32
N LEU A 52 -3.81 8.27 -13.62
CA LEU A 52 -4.81 9.15 -14.24
C LEU A 52 -4.21 10.17 -15.25
N VAL A 53 -2.92 10.45 -15.16
CA VAL A 53 -2.20 11.24 -16.18
C VAL A 53 -2.03 10.42 -17.47
N HIS A 54 -1.94 9.09 -17.38
CA HIS A 54 -1.73 8.22 -18.53
C HIS A 54 -2.95 8.03 -19.47
N PRO A 55 -4.23 8.05 -19.00
CA PRO A 55 -5.35 8.14 -19.91
C PRO A 55 -5.33 9.42 -20.76
N VAL A 56 -4.83 10.52 -20.20
CA VAL A 56 -4.66 11.77 -20.96
C VAL A 56 -3.57 11.60 -22.01
N SER A 57 -2.41 11.06 -21.64
CA SER A 57 -1.30 10.83 -22.59
C SER A 57 -1.65 9.77 -23.61
N GLY A 58 -2.31 8.67 -23.22
CA GLY A 58 -2.78 7.61 -24.12
C GLY A 58 -3.87 8.06 -25.10
N LEU A 59 -4.74 9.01 -24.71
CA LEU A 59 -5.74 9.61 -25.57
C LEU A 59 -5.14 10.63 -26.54
N VAL A 60 -4.18 11.44 -26.07
CA VAL A 60 -3.46 12.42 -26.88
C VAL A 60 -2.48 11.72 -27.82
N GLY A 61 -1.83 10.65 -27.33
CA GLY A 61 -0.82 9.89 -28.08
C GLY A 61 0.44 10.71 -28.37
N GLY A 62 1.28 10.18 -29.23
CA GLY A 62 2.44 10.92 -29.75
C GLY A 62 3.66 10.89 -28.83
N VAL A 63 4.50 11.93 -28.93
CA VAL A 63 5.81 11.99 -28.31
C VAL A 63 5.75 11.98 -26.78
N VAL A 64 4.74 12.66 -26.20
CA VAL A 64 4.58 12.76 -24.74
C VAL A 64 4.34 11.38 -24.11
N ASP A 65 3.42 10.60 -24.69
CA ASP A 65 3.16 9.23 -24.23
C ASP A 65 4.39 8.34 -24.41
N ALA A 66 5.08 8.45 -25.52
CA ALA A 66 6.30 7.69 -25.79
C ALA A 66 7.42 8.00 -24.80
N VAL A 67 7.65 9.29 -24.48
CA VAL A 67 8.68 9.70 -23.51
C VAL A 67 8.33 9.24 -22.10
N LEU A 68 7.08 9.43 -21.64
CA LEU A 68 6.64 8.99 -20.32
C LEU A 68 6.79 7.46 -20.17
N MET A 69 6.39 6.69 -21.16
CA MET A 69 6.54 5.24 -21.14
C MET A 69 8.01 4.82 -21.17
N ARG A 70 8.87 5.54 -21.89
CA ARG A 70 10.31 5.23 -21.90
C ARG A 70 10.94 5.44 -20.51
N ILE A 71 10.52 6.47 -19.77
CA ILE A 71 10.95 6.70 -18.39
C ILE A 71 10.45 5.56 -17.49
N VAL A 72 9.17 5.19 -17.58
CA VAL A 72 8.60 4.07 -16.83
C VAL A 72 9.35 2.77 -17.14
N ASP A 73 9.65 2.50 -18.41
CA ASP A 73 10.34 1.29 -18.84
C ASP A 73 11.80 1.25 -18.33
N ALA A 74 12.49 2.39 -18.37
CA ALA A 74 13.84 2.52 -17.84
C ALA A 74 13.88 2.29 -16.32
N LEU A 75 12.91 2.83 -15.57
CA LEU A 75 12.81 2.62 -14.12
C LEU A 75 12.44 1.17 -13.78
N LEU A 76 11.55 0.54 -14.55
CA LEU A 76 11.19 -0.87 -14.36
C LEU A 76 12.27 -1.87 -14.80
N SER A 77 13.29 -1.43 -15.55
CA SER A 77 14.42 -2.28 -15.91
C SER A 77 15.33 -2.59 -14.72
N ILE A 78 15.29 -1.75 -13.68
CA ILE A 78 16.04 -1.95 -12.44
C ILE A 78 15.23 -2.88 -11.53
N PRO A 79 15.74 -4.06 -11.13
CA PRO A 79 15.03 -4.91 -10.19
C PRO A 79 14.82 -4.19 -8.86
N PHE A 80 13.56 -4.08 -8.44
CA PHE A 80 13.13 -3.30 -7.28
C PHE A 80 13.94 -3.59 -6.01
N LEU A 81 14.19 -4.86 -5.70
CA LEU A 81 14.94 -5.25 -4.51
C LEU A 81 16.38 -4.71 -4.54
N PHE A 82 17.06 -4.76 -5.69
CA PHE A 82 18.40 -4.19 -5.81
C PHE A 82 18.42 -2.68 -5.58
N PHE A 83 17.42 -1.97 -6.09
CA PHE A 83 17.28 -0.55 -5.86
C PHE A 83 17.11 -0.24 -4.37
N VAL A 84 16.29 -1.00 -3.65
CA VAL A 84 16.08 -0.81 -2.21
C VAL A 84 17.33 -1.17 -1.40
N ILE A 85 18.02 -2.25 -1.75
CA ILE A 85 19.29 -2.63 -1.10
C ILE A 85 20.32 -1.51 -1.25
N LEU A 86 20.47 -0.98 -2.46
CA LEU A 86 21.38 0.14 -2.73
C LEU A 86 21.01 1.37 -1.89
N LEU A 87 19.73 1.70 -1.83
CA LEU A 87 19.25 2.84 -1.04
C LEU A 87 19.49 2.64 0.46
N ALA A 88 19.21 1.44 0.97
CA ALA A 88 19.43 1.10 2.38
C ALA A 88 20.92 1.08 2.77
N SER A 89 21.84 0.89 1.83
CA SER A 89 23.28 0.97 2.08
C SER A 89 23.76 2.42 2.28
N ILE A 90 23.02 3.40 1.72
CA ILE A 90 23.37 4.83 1.77
C ILE A 90 22.62 5.54 2.91
N VAL A 91 21.34 5.19 3.10
CA VAL A 91 20.46 5.86 4.05
C VAL A 91 19.93 4.84 5.06
N ARG A 92 19.97 5.18 6.35
CA ARG A 92 19.39 4.30 7.40
C ARG A 92 17.91 4.08 7.13
N PRO A 93 17.43 2.83 7.03
CA PRO A 93 16.04 2.54 6.75
C PRO A 93 15.16 3.00 7.92
N THR A 94 14.20 3.85 7.59
CA THR A 94 13.10 4.24 8.48
C THR A 94 11.79 3.76 7.87
N LEU A 95 10.75 3.60 8.71
CA LEU A 95 9.43 3.20 8.21
C LEU A 95 8.95 4.15 7.10
N GLY A 96 9.10 5.47 7.30
CA GLY A 96 8.70 6.48 6.31
C GLY A 96 9.46 6.35 4.99
N LEU A 97 10.78 6.11 5.05
CA LEU A 97 11.59 5.91 3.84
C LEU A 97 11.17 4.65 3.08
N ILE A 98 11.01 3.52 3.77
CA ILE A 98 10.59 2.26 3.14
C ILE A 98 9.22 2.44 2.45
N ILE A 99 8.26 3.07 3.13
CA ILE A 99 6.95 3.33 2.58
C ILE A 99 7.05 4.24 1.35
N LEU A 100 7.84 5.32 1.41
CA LEU A 100 8.04 6.23 0.28
C LEU A 100 8.63 5.50 -0.94
N VAL A 101 9.60 4.63 -0.71
CA VAL A 101 10.26 3.87 -1.78
C VAL A 101 9.30 2.84 -2.40
N ILE A 102 8.60 2.05 -1.57
CA ILE A 102 7.61 1.09 -2.07
C ILE A 102 6.53 1.80 -2.88
N SER A 103 6.02 2.94 -2.38
CA SER A 103 5.00 3.75 -3.07
C SER A 103 5.52 4.35 -4.36
N GLY A 104 6.73 4.92 -4.30
CA GLY A 104 7.35 5.59 -5.43
C GLY A 104 7.67 4.66 -6.60
N VAL A 105 7.71 3.34 -6.39
CA VAL A 105 7.96 2.36 -7.46
C VAL A 105 6.68 1.60 -7.85
N SER A 106 5.76 1.37 -6.91
CA SER A 106 4.55 0.57 -7.16
C SER A 106 3.64 1.13 -8.27
N TRP A 107 3.60 2.46 -8.45
CA TRP A 107 2.78 3.09 -9.48
C TRP A 107 3.24 2.83 -10.92
N LEU A 108 4.52 2.49 -11.13
CA LEU A 108 5.10 2.29 -12.46
C LEU A 108 4.39 1.16 -13.23
N SER A 109 4.17 0.01 -12.57
CA SER A 109 3.46 -1.12 -13.16
C SER A 109 1.98 -0.80 -13.39
N THR A 110 1.36 -0.06 -12.47
CA THR A 110 -0.02 0.41 -12.61
C THR A 110 -0.19 1.39 -13.76
N ALA A 111 0.78 2.29 -13.97
CA ALA A 111 0.79 3.22 -15.09
C ALA A 111 0.79 2.48 -16.45
N ARG A 112 1.60 1.42 -16.57
CA ARG A 112 1.66 0.57 -17.76
C ARG A 112 0.33 -0.15 -18.00
N LEU A 113 -0.29 -0.66 -16.94
CA LEU A 113 -1.61 -1.32 -17.00
C LEU A 113 -2.70 -0.34 -17.45
N VAL A 114 -2.77 0.85 -16.85
CA VAL A 114 -3.73 1.89 -17.21
C VAL A 114 -3.57 2.35 -18.64
N ARG A 115 -2.33 2.49 -19.12
CA ARG A 115 -2.07 2.81 -20.53
C ARG A 115 -2.59 1.72 -21.45
N ALA A 116 -2.29 0.45 -21.17
CA ALA A 116 -2.76 -0.67 -21.98
C ALA A 116 -4.29 -0.70 -22.05
N GLU A 117 -4.96 -0.52 -20.92
CA GLU A 117 -6.42 -0.47 -20.85
C GLU A 117 -7.00 0.75 -21.58
N THR A 118 -6.38 1.91 -21.47
CA THR A 118 -6.80 3.11 -22.22
C THR A 118 -6.67 2.91 -23.72
N LEU A 119 -5.59 2.24 -24.19
CA LEU A 119 -5.39 1.92 -25.58
C LEU A 119 -6.46 0.92 -26.10
N ARG A 120 -6.86 -0.03 -25.26
CA ARG A 120 -7.95 -0.96 -25.56
C ARG A 120 -9.30 -0.25 -25.64
N LEU A 121 -9.63 0.53 -24.60
CA LEU A 121 -10.93 1.22 -24.52
C LEU A 121 -11.16 2.22 -25.66
N ARG A 122 -10.12 2.90 -26.14
CA ARG A 122 -10.25 3.91 -27.19
C ARG A 122 -10.64 3.34 -28.55
N THR A 123 -10.50 2.03 -28.77
CA THR A 123 -10.85 1.34 -30.03
C THR A 123 -12.23 0.67 -29.97
N LEU A 124 -12.97 0.83 -28.89
CA LEU A 124 -14.30 0.26 -28.75
C LEU A 124 -15.34 1.10 -29.53
N ASP A 125 -16.32 0.43 -30.12
CA ASP A 125 -17.32 1.00 -31.02
C ASP A 125 -18.05 2.21 -30.45
N TYR A 126 -18.42 2.16 -29.13
CA TYR A 126 -19.11 3.29 -28.49
C TYR A 126 -18.23 4.54 -28.35
N VAL A 127 -16.90 4.37 -28.25
CA VAL A 127 -15.94 5.49 -28.22
C VAL A 127 -15.76 6.05 -29.61
N GLU A 128 -15.67 5.18 -30.62
CA GLU A 128 -15.58 5.59 -32.05
C GLU A 128 -16.87 6.28 -32.49
N ALA A 129 -18.03 5.74 -32.16
CA ALA A 129 -19.32 6.40 -32.41
C ALA A 129 -19.39 7.78 -31.78
N SER A 130 -18.95 7.91 -30.49
CA SER A 130 -18.90 9.21 -29.80
C SER A 130 -18.01 10.22 -30.53
N ARG A 131 -16.88 9.78 -31.10
CA ARG A 131 -16.02 10.63 -31.97
C ARG A 131 -16.71 11.02 -33.26
N GLY A 132 -17.39 10.08 -33.89
CA GLY A 132 -18.17 10.33 -35.13
C GLY A 132 -19.25 11.39 -34.94
N PHE A 133 -19.88 11.43 -33.75
CA PHE A 133 -20.84 12.47 -33.36
C PHE A 133 -20.18 13.77 -32.89
N GLY A 134 -18.85 13.94 -33.03
CA GLY A 134 -18.15 15.18 -32.73
C GLY A 134 -17.83 15.40 -31.24
N ALA A 135 -17.87 14.36 -30.41
CA ALA A 135 -17.54 14.48 -29.00
C ALA A 135 -16.07 14.93 -28.80
N ARG A 136 -15.85 15.91 -27.92
CA ARG A 136 -14.50 16.40 -27.59
C ARG A 136 -13.69 15.33 -26.85
N ARG A 137 -12.38 15.29 -27.10
CA ARG A 137 -11.45 14.33 -26.45
C ARG A 137 -11.58 14.33 -24.92
N GLY A 138 -11.68 15.51 -24.29
CA GLY A 138 -11.84 15.62 -22.84
C GLY A 138 -13.16 15.03 -22.33
N TRP A 139 -14.25 15.14 -23.09
CA TRP A 139 -15.53 14.54 -22.77
C TRP A 139 -15.46 12.99 -22.83
N ILE A 140 -14.86 12.44 -23.89
CA ILE A 140 -14.62 11.00 -24.03
C ILE A 140 -13.78 10.48 -22.86
N LEU A 141 -12.71 11.22 -22.49
CA LEU A 141 -11.85 10.87 -21.36
C LEU A 141 -12.67 10.73 -20.08
N VAL A 142 -13.39 11.78 -19.69
CA VAL A 142 -14.10 11.82 -18.41
C VAL A 142 -15.32 10.91 -18.39
N ARG A 143 -16.05 10.79 -19.48
CA ARG A 143 -17.32 10.06 -19.54
C ARG A 143 -17.16 8.57 -19.83
N HIS A 144 -16.13 8.19 -20.60
CA HIS A 144 -15.95 6.81 -21.06
C HIS A 144 -14.67 6.16 -20.53
N LEU A 145 -13.51 6.82 -20.61
CA LEU A 145 -12.23 6.18 -20.30
C LEU A 145 -12.00 6.12 -18.78
N VAL A 146 -12.11 7.25 -18.09
CA VAL A 146 -11.81 7.33 -16.64
C VAL A 146 -12.68 6.38 -15.80
N PRO A 147 -14.02 6.29 -15.98
CA PRO A 147 -14.83 5.37 -15.19
C PRO A 147 -14.44 3.91 -15.35
N ASN A 148 -14.13 3.48 -16.58
CA ASN A 148 -13.70 2.11 -16.85
C ASN A 148 -12.30 1.82 -16.29
N VAL A 149 -11.36 2.75 -16.45
CA VAL A 149 -10.00 2.64 -15.92
C VAL A 149 -10.01 2.62 -14.38
N LEU A 150 -10.89 3.39 -13.72
CA LEU A 150 -11.03 3.36 -12.25
C LEU A 150 -11.40 1.96 -11.73
N GLY A 151 -12.24 1.22 -12.45
CA GLY A 151 -12.54 -0.17 -12.10
C GLY A 151 -11.28 -1.03 -12.05
N VAL A 152 -10.47 -0.96 -13.09
CA VAL A 152 -9.18 -1.69 -13.18
C VAL A 152 -8.20 -1.21 -12.10
N LEU A 153 -8.17 0.09 -11.80
CA LEU A 153 -7.32 0.66 -10.75
C LEU A 153 -7.68 0.15 -9.36
N VAL A 154 -8.97 0.08 -9.02
CA VAL A 154 -9.42 -0.42 -7.71
C VAL A 154 -8.95 -1.87 -7.52
N VAL A 155 -9.17 -2.72 -8.52
CA VAL A 155 -8.74 -4.13 -8.48
C VAL A 155 -7.22 -4.24 -8.37
N ASN A 156 -6.48 -3.52 -9.22
CA ASN A 156 -5.01 -3.55 -9.18
C ASN A 156 -4.48 -3.00 -7.85
N GLY A 157 -5.14 -1.99 -7.28
CA GLY A 157 -4.78 -1.40 -5.99
C GLY A 157 -4.81 -2.41 -4.84
N THR A 158 -5.78 -3.31 -4.80
CA THR A 158 -5.83 -4.36 -3.77
C THR A 158 -4.68 -5.35 -3.89
N LEU A 159 -4.35 -5.77 -5.12
CA LEU A 159 -3.19 -6.64 -5.38
C LEU A 159 -1.87 -5.96 -4.97
N LYS A 160 -1.76 -4.63 -5.18
CA LYS A 160 -0.59 -3.85 -4.76
C LYS A 160 -0.41 -3.80 -3.24
N VAL A 161 -1.48 -3.90 -2.45
CA VAL A 161 -1.37 -4.04 -0.99
C VAL A 161 -0.70 -5.37 -0.63
N ALA A 162 -1.07 -6.47 -1.27
CA ALA A 162 -0.42 -7.76 -1.06
C ALA A 162 1.08 -7.73 -1.44
N ASP A 163 1.41 -7.15 -2.61
CA ASP A 163 2.79 -6.95 -3.06
C ASP A 163 3.61 -6.11 -2.05
N ALA A 164 3.02 -5.05 -1.50
CA ALA A 164 3.68 -4.19 -0.52
C ALA A 164 3.96 -4.93 0.80
N ILE A 165 3.02 -5.76 1.28
CA ILE A 165 3.20 -6.59 2.47
C ILE A 165 4.36 -7.57 2.27
N LEU A 166 4.38 -8.28 1.13
CA LEU A 166 5.46 -9.22 0.80
C LEU A 166 6.81 -8.53 0.67
N THR A 167 6.84 -7.37 0.00
CA THR A 167 8.06 -6.57 -0.16
C THR A 167 8.59 -6.09 1.18
N PHE A 168 7.72 -5.57 2.06
CA PHE A 168 8.13 -5.12 3.39
C PHE A 168 8.62 -6.29 4.25
N ALA A 169 7.98 -7.45 4.17
CA ALA A 169 8.44 -8.66 4.85
C ALA A 169 9.79 -9.15 4.29
N ALA A 170 10.00 -9.12 2.97
CA ALA A 170 11.28 -9.47 2.36
C ALA A 170 12.42 -8.55 2.79
N LEU A 171 12.18 -7.23 2.84
CA LEU A 171 13.16 -6.28 3.35
C LEU A 171 13.50 -6.53 4.82
N GLY A 172 12.50 -6.79 5.65
CA GLY A 172 12.70 -7.17 7.05
C GLY A 172 13.50 -8.45 7.21
N TYR A 173 13.24 -9.46 6.37
CA TYR A 173 13.97 -10.71 6.34
C TYR A 173 15.45 -10.53 5.98
N LEU A 174 15.74 -9.64 5.04
CA LEU A 174 17.10 -9.28 4.62
C LEU A 174 17.84 -8.35 5.60
N GLY A 175 17.20 -7.94 6.72
CA GLY A 175 17.79 -7.01 7.67
C GLY A 175 17.73 -5.55 7.24
N LEU A 176 17.02 -5.23 6.15
CA LEU A 176 16.82 -3.88 5.62
C LEU A 176 15.49 -3.26 6.07
N GLY A 177 14.83 -3.89 7.03
CA GLY A 177 13.59 -3.42 7.64
C GLY A 177 13.83 -2.27 8.64
N VAL A 178 12.78 -1.95 9.40
CA VAL A 178 12.85 -0.92 10.44
C VAL A 178 13.72 -1.43 11.58
N PRO A 179 14.69 -0.62 12.08
CA PRO A 179 15.58 -1.03 13.15
C PRO A 179 14.86 -1.18 14.50
N PRO A 180 15.43 -1.96 15.44
CA PRO A 180 14.92 -2.04 16.80
C PRO A 180 14.72 -0.66 17.45
N PRO A 181 13.73 -0.49 18.37
CA PRO A 181 12.88 -1.53 18.96
C PRO A 181 11.67 -1.95 18.11
N SER A 182 11.49 -1.38 16.91
CA SER A 182 10.42 -1.78 16.00
C SER A 182 10.76 -3.13 15.38
N THR A 183 9.73 -3.94 15.15
CA THR A 183 9.88 -5.22 14.48
C THR A 183 8.84 -5.38 13.37
N ASN A 184 9.06 -6.33 12.48
CA ASN A 184 8.14 -6.70 11.41
C ASN A 184 8.19 -8.22 11.21
N TRP A 185 7.20 -8.78 10.55
CA TRP A 185 7.11 -10.21 10.33
C TRP A 185 8.33 -10.80 9.58
N GLY A 186 8.94 -10.02 8.68
CA GLY A 186 10.15 -10.44 7.98
C GLY A 186 11.35 -10.61 8.92
N ALA A 187 11.55 -9.68 9.83
CA ALA A 187 12.61 -9.77 10.84
C ALA A 187 12.37 -10.95 11.81
N ILE A 188 11.11 -11.20 12.21
CA ILE A 188 10.76 -12.36 13.03
C ILE A 188 11.04 -13.67 12.25
N LEU A 189 10.69 -13.70 10.97
CA LEU A 189 10.94 -14.84 10.10
C LEU A 189 12.45 -15.14 9.97
N SER A 190 13.27 -14.09 9.78
CA SER A 190 14.73 -14.19 9.71
C SER A 190 15.32 -14.76 11.02
N ALA A 191 14.88 -14.23 12.16
CA ALA A 191 15.30 -14.75 13.46
C ALA A 191 14.88 -16.21 13.65
N GLY A 192 13.65 -16.57 13.27
CA GLY A 192 13.15 -17.95 13.34
C GLY A 192 13.92 -18.92 12.48
N VAL A 193 14.35 -18.51 11.27
CA VAL A 193 15.20 -19.32 10.38
C VAL A 193 16.58 -19.53 10.99
N ASN A 194 17.19 -18.50 11.56
CA ASN A 194 18.50 -18.59 12.18
C ASN A 194 18.50 -19.55 13.39
N ASN A 195 17.42 -19.57 14.17
CA ASN A 195 17.27 -20.42 15.36
C ASN A 195 16.66 -21.80 15.04
N PHE A 196 16.35 -22.09 13.78
CA PHE A 196 15.65 -23.31 13.36
C PHE A 196 16.48 -24.57 13.68
N PHE A 197 17.77 -24.53 13.38
CA PHE A 197 18.67 -25.66 13.59
C PHE A 197 19.07 -25.85 15.06
N ASP A 198 18.87 -24.80 15.90
CA ASP A 198 19.04 -24.86 17.35
C ASP A 198 17.83 -25.48 18.07
N GLY A 199 16.84 -25.94 17.30
CA GLY A 199 15.64 -26.62 17.79
C GLY A 199 14.45 -25.68 18.05
N TYR A 200 14.55 -24.36 17.80
CA TYR A 200 13.49 -23.37 18.04
C TYR A 200 12.59 -23.18 16.80
N TRP A 201 12.25 -24.26 16.11
CA TRP A 201 11.45 -24.26 14.87
C TRP A 201 10.09 -23.55 15.00
N TRP A 202 9.49 -23.51 16.19
CA TRP A 202 8.21 -22.82 16.44
C TRP A 202 8.27 -21.31 16.28
N GLN A 203 9.45 -20.67 16.34
CA GLN A 203 9.60 -19.23 16.12
C GLN A 203 9.34 -18.81 14.69
N LEU A 204 9.52 -19.72 13.72
CA LEU A 204 9.29 -19.47 12.31
C LEU A 204 7.80 -19.36 11.95
N TRP A 205 6.99 -20.28 12.47
CA TRP A 205 5.62 -20.49 12.04
C TRP A 205 4.68 -19.30 12.26
N PRO A 206 4.68 -18.59 13.37
CA PRO A 206 3.75 -17.47 13.59
C PRO A 206 3.88 -16.39 12.52
N ALA A 207 5.09 -15.97 12.20
CA ALA A 207 5.33 -14.94 11.18
C ALA A 207 4.97 -15.45 9.77
N ALA A 208 5.36 -16.69 9.43
CA ALA A 208 5.06 -17.29 8.15
C ALA A 208 3.54 -17.41 7.91
N VAL A 209 2.80 -17.94 8.89
CA VAL A 209 1.35 -18.09 8.81
C VAL A 209 0.65 -16.74 8.70
N LEU A 210 1.07 -15.74 9.49
CA LEU A 210 0.47 -14.41 9.45
C LEU A 210 0.70 -13.72 8.10
N ILE A 211 1.89 -13.82 7.52
CA ILE A 211 2.17 -13.28 6.18
C ILE A 211 1.25 -13.93 5.15
N VAL A 212 1.23 -15.27 5.11
CA VAL A 212 0.42 -16.03 4.14
C VAL A 212 -1.07 -15.73 4.32
N ALA A 213 -1.58 -15.80 5.54
CA ALA A 213 -2.99 -15.55 5.83
C ALA A 213 -3.42 -14.12 5.44
N THR A 214 -2.57 -13.12 5.73
CA THR A 214 -2.87 -11.72 5.40
C THR A 214 -2.85 -11.49 3.89
N VAL A 215 -1.86 -12.04 3.18
CA VAL A 215 -1.77 -11.93 1.72
C VAL A 215 -2.96 -12.63 1.05
N LEU A 216 -3.32 -13.82 1.50
CA LEU A 216 -4.50 -14.53 0.98
C LEU A 216 -5.79 -13.75 1.25
N ALA A 217 -5.97 -13.21 2.46
CA ALA A 217 -7.15 -12.41 2.79
C ALA A 217 -7.27 -11.16 1.90
N VAL A 218 -6.16 -10.47 1.66
CA VAL A 218 -6.13 -9.29 0.78
C VAL A 218 -6.43 -9.68 -0.67
N ASN A 219 -5.89 -10.78 -1.17
CA ASN A 219 -6.17 -11.26 -2.53
C ASN A 219 -7.64 -11.65 -2.70
N VAL A 220 -8.22 -12.41 -1.75
CA VAL A 220 -9.66 -12.76 -1.77
C VAL A 220 -10.53 -11.50 -1.75
N LEU A 221 -10.16 -10.50 -0.95
CA LEU A 221 -10.85 -9.20 -0.93
C LEU A 221 -10.73 -8.50 -2.29
N GLY A 222 -9.56 -8.55 -2.92
CA GLY A 222 -9.32 -8.00 -4.24
C GLY A 222 -10.19 -8.64 -5.31
N ASP A 223 -10.30 -9.96 -5.31
CA ASP A 223 -11.14 -10.72 -6.23
C ASP A 223 -12.63 -10.40 -6.04
N ALA A 224 -13.08 -10.32 -4.77
CA ALA A 224 -14.47 -9.93 -4.47
C ALA A 224 -14.80 -8.50 -4.94
N LEU A 225 -13.85 -7.56 -4.80
CA LEU A 225 -14.01 -6.20 -5.32
C LEU A 225 -14.05 -6.18 -6.86
N ARG A 226 -13.26 -7.01 -7.51
CA ARG A 226 -13.26 -7.18 -8.96
C ARG A 226 -14.65 -7.60 -9.45
N ASP A 227 -15.23 -8.63 -8.84
CA ASP A 227 -16.56 -9.12 -9.21
C ASP A 227 -17.65 -8.05 -9.09
N VAL A 228 -17.57 -7.21 -8.03
CA VAL A 228 -18.52 -6.10 -7.83
C VAL A 228 -18.33 -5.02 -8.88
N VAL A 229 -17.11 -4.68 -9.24
CA VAL A 229 -16.80 -3.66 -10.24
C VAL A 229 -17.22 -4.12 -11.63
N GLU A 230 -16.89 -5.35 -12.02
CA GLU A 230 -17.25 -5.91 -13.34
C GLU A 230 -18.77 -5.97 -13.53
N ARG A 231 -19.54 -6.37 -12.49
CA ARG A 231 -21.01 -6.38 -12.56
C ARG A 231 -21.65 -5.00 -12.70
N ARG A 232 -20.97 -3.93 -12.30
CA ARG A 232 -21.47 -2.55 -12.45
C ARG A 232 -21.17 -1.95 -13.82
N LEU A 233 -20.21 -2.52 -14.54
CA LEU A 233 -19.78 -2.05 -15.85
C LEU A 233 -20.39 -2.87 -17.01
N ALA A 234 -20.95 -4.06 -16.71
CA ALA A 234 -21.74 -4.88 -17.63
C ALA A 234 -23.21 -4.41 -17.69
#